data_8a5d7f19c8284de671bb33cb5704b5e4
#
_entry.id   8a5d7f19c8284de671bb33cb5704b5e4
#
_cell.length_a   1.000
_cell.length_b   1.000
_cell.length_c   1.000
_cell.angle_alpha   90.00
_cell.angle_beta   90.00
_cell.angle_gamma   90.00
#
_symmetry.space_group_name_H-M   'P 1'
#
loop_
_entity.id
_entity.type
_entity.pdbx_description
1 polymer ?
#
loop_
_entity_poly.entity_id
_entity_poly.type
_entity_poly.pdbx_seq_one_letter_code
_entity_poly.pdbx_strand_id
1 'polypeptide(L)'
;KTRLCRLPEGTFDFLGYTFGRCYSTQTGKAYLGTRPSKKSIKRLIDSIHEQTERRTLLQEATLIVERLNRTLIGWANYFSLGPVSKAYRSIDAYAKARLRRWLCNKHKASSGAYIRYPDAYLYEHLGLVCLPKRTQGLPWAKV
;
A
#
# COMPACT_ATOMS: atom_id res chain seq x y z
N LYS A 1 8.86 28.69 -1.31
CA LYS A 1 8.62 29.11 0.08
C LYS A 1 9.48 28.26 1.00
N THR A 2 10.38 28.90 1.76
CA THR A 2 11.19 28.26 2.80
C THR A 2 10.34 28.10 4.06
N ARG A 3 10.30 26.89 4.62
CA ARG A 3 9.63 26.61 5.89
C ARG A 3 10.66 26.09 6.89
N LEU A 4 10.78 26.77 8.02
CA LEU A 4 11.56 26.30 9.15
C LEU A 4 10.69 25.37 10.00
N CYS A 5 11.20 24.18 10.30
CA CYS A 5 10.54 23.20 11.14
C CYS A 5 11.50 22.80 12.27
N ARG A 6 11.04 22.90 13.53
CA ARG A 6 11.79 22.42 14.70
C ARG A 6 11.43 20.95 14.96
N LEU A 7 12.41 20.09 14.85
CA LEU A 7 12.30 18.70 15.27
C LEU A 7 12.67 18.59 16.76
N PRO A 8 12.00 17.70 17.53
CA PRO A 8 11.01 16.69 17.14
C PRO A 8 9.55 17.16 17.19
N GLU A 9 9.27 18.43 17.46
CA GLU A 9 7.91 18.93 17.67
C GLU A 9 7.10 19.04 16.35
N GLY A 10 7.78 19.36 15.26
CA GLY A 10 7.17 19.47 13.93
C GLY A 10 7.42 18.27 13.03
N THR A 11 6.77 18.26 11.88
CA THR A 11 6.99 17.30 10.81
C THR A 11 7.22 18.03 9.50
N PHE A 12 8.03 17.45 8.61
CA PHE A 12 8.20 17.94 7.26
C PHE A 12 8.26 16.81 6.25
N ASP A 13 7.82 17.08 5.04
CA ASP A 13 7.84 16.14 3.94
C ASP A 13 9.04 16.44 3.03
N PHE A 14 9.81 15.39 2.72
CA PHE A 14 10.94 15.45 1.82
C PHE A 14 11.06 14.17 1.00
N LEU A 15 11.18 14.29 -0.30
CA LEU A 15 11.27 13.16 -1.24
C LEU A 15 10.15 12.10 -1.06
N GLY A 16 8.95 12.54 -0.71
CA GLY A 16 7.82 11.66 -0.49
C GLY A 16 7.75 11.01 0.89
N TYR A 17 8.73 11.23 1.75
CA TYR A 17 8.73 10.80 3.14
C TYR A 17 8.34 11.93 4.08
N THR A 18 7.65 11.60 5.15
CA THR A 18 7.43 12.49 6.30
C THR A 18 8.44 12.18 7.38
N PHE A 19 9.20 13.21 7.77
CA PHE A 19 10.15 13.17 8.88
C PHE A 19 9.50 13.74 10.12
N GLY A 20 9.64 13.06 11.26
CA GLY A 20 9.06 13.52 12.51
C GLY A 20 9.20 12.52 13.65
N ARG A 21 8.56 12.85 14.76
CA ARG A 21 8.56 11.98 15.95
C ARG A 21 7.78 10.69 15.65
N CYS A 22 8.42 9.58 15.88
CA CYS A 22 7.84 8.24 15.87
C CYS A 22 8.00 7.62 17.27
N TYR A 23 7.25 6.56 17.53
CA TYR A 23 7.32 5.83 18.79
C TYR A 23 7.62 4.36 18.52
N SER A 24 8.60 3.81 19.26
CA SER A 24 8.93 2.40 19.18
C SER A 24 7.77 1.55 19.70
N THR A 25 7.37 0.55 18.92
CA THR A 25 6.32 -0.40 19.33
C THR A 25 6.76 -1.33 20.46
N GLN A 26 8.08 -1.49 20.64
CA GLN A 26 8.65 -2.36 21.68
C GLN A 26 8.86 -1.63 23.01
N THR A 27 9.37 -0.40 22.94
CA THR A 27 9.80 0.34 24.14
C THR A 27 8.92 1.54 24.47
N GLY A 28 8.02 1.95 23.56
CA GLY A 28 7.21 3.15 23.70
C GLY A 28 8.00 4.46 23.63
N LYS A 29 9.34 4.40 23.51
CA LYS A 29 10.20 5.59 23.45
C LYS A 29 10.05 6.33 22.14
N ALA A 30 10.05 7.66 22.22
CA ALA A 30 10.05 8.52 21.04
C ALA A 30 11.42 8.52 20.36
N TYR A 31 11.41 8.52 19.02
CA TYR A 31 12.60 8.70 18.20
C TYR A 31 12.27 9.52 16.96
N LEU A 32 13.29 10.07 16.32
CA LEU A 32 13.13 10.74 15.02
C LEU A 32 13.14 9.69 13.93
N GLY A 33 12.02 9.56 13.22
CA GLY A 33 11.87 8.55 12.18
C GLY A 33 11.32 9.11 10.87
N THR A 34 11.26 8.24 9.89
CA THR A 34 10.70 8.51 8.57
C THR A 34 9.54 7.56 8.28
N ARG A 35 8.55 8.05 7.57
CA ARG A 35 7.43 7.23 7.09
C ARG A 35 6.98 7.73 5.73
N PRO A 36 6.33 6.91 4.88
CA PRO A 36 5.74 7.41 3.64
C PRO A 36 4.76 8.54 3.93
N SER A 37 4.86 9.64 3.19
CA SER A 37 3.96 10.77 3.38
C SER A 37 2.52 10.41 2.99
N LYS A 38 1.55 11.06 3.60
CA LYS A 38 0.13 10.90 3.24
C LYS A 38 -0.11 11.17 1.75
N LYS A 39 0.61 12.13 1.18
CA LYS A 39 0.55 12.48 -0.25
C LYS A 39 1.05 11.33 -1.13
N SER A 40 2.15 10.66 -0.74
CA SER A 40 2.69 9.52 -1.46
C SER A 40 1.73 8.31 -1.42
N ILE A 41 1.17 8.03 -0.25
CA ILE A 41 0.17 6.96 -0.08
C ILE A 41 -1.08 7.27 -0.92
N LYS A 42 -1.56 8.51 -0.89
CA LYS A 42 -2.73 8.92 -1.68
C LYS A 42 -2.51 8.73 -3.18
N ARG A 43 -1.35 9.14 -3.70
CA ARG A 43 -1.00 8.95 -5.12
C ARG A 43 -1.03 7.48 -5.52
N LEU A 44 -0.52 6.59 -4.67
CA LEU A 44 -0.57 5.16 -4.91
C LEU A 44 -2.01 4.63 -4.90
N ILE A 45 -2.82 5.05 -3.94
CA ILE A 45 -4.25 4.69 -3.86
C ILE A 45 -4.99 5.16 -5.11
N ASP A 46 -4.76 6.38 -5.55
CA ASP A 46 -5.36 6.92 -6.78
C ASP A 46 -4.95 6.09 -8.01
N SER A 47 -3.69 5.68 -8.11
CA SER A 47 -3.20 4.80 -9.18
C SER A 47 -3.86 3.42 -9.16
N ILE A 48 -3.99 2.80 -7.98
CA ILE A 48 -4.70 1.52 -7.82
C ILE A 48 -6.17 1.67 -8.24
N HIS A 49 -6.80 2.77 -7.84
CA HIS A 49 -8.17 3.08 -8.20
C HIS A 49 -8.37 3.15 -9.72
N GLU A 50 -7.53 3.93 -10.41
CA GLU A 50 -7.57 4.07 -11.88
C GLU A 50 -7.38 2.74 -12.60
N GLN A 51 -6.46 1.88 -12.13
CA GLN A 51 -6.20 0.58 -12.73
C GLN A 51 -7.36 -0.41 -12.54
N THR A 52 -8.22 -0.20 -11.56
CA THR A 52 -9.37 -1.06 -11.22
C THR A 52 -10.71 -0.39 -11.44
N GLU A 53 -10.79 0.57 -12.34
CA GLU A 53 -12.03 1.23 -12.73
C GLU A 53 -12.89 0.38 -13.69
N ARG A 54 -14.14 0.78 -13.84
CA ARG A 54 -15.09 0.11 -14.75
C ARG A 54 -14.61 0.09 -16.20
N ARG A 55 -13.88 1.12 -16.64
CA ARG A 55 -13.32 1.20 -18.00
C ARG A 55 -12.31 0.09 -18.32
N THR A 56 -11.74 -0.54 -17.28
CA THR A 56 -10.76 -1.63 -17.45
C THR A 56 -11.39 -3.03 -17.41
N LEU A 57 -12.71 -3.16 -17.25
CA LEU A 57 -13.40 -4.44 -17.09
C LEU A 57 -13.28 -5.37 -18.31
N LEU A 58 -13.04 -4.82 -19.51
CA LEU A 58 -12.82 -5.62 -20.72
C LEU A 58 -11.43 -6.26 -20.78
N GLN A 59 -10.50 -5.81 -19.95
CA GLN A 59 -9.15 -6.36 -19.90
C GLN A 59 -9.11 -7.68 -19.12
N GLU A 60 -8.08 -8.48 -19.41
CA GLU A 60 -7.85 -9.73 -18.69
C GLU A 60 -7.42 -9.47 -17.22
N ALA A 61 -7.89 -10.33 -16.31
CA ALA A 61 -7.56 -10.21 -14.89
C ALA A 61 -6.05 -10.31 -14.63
N THR A 62 -5.35 -11.17 -15.36
CA THR A 62 -3.89 -11.31 -15.28
C THR A 62 -3.17 -10.01 -15.63
N LEU A 63 -3.63 -9.28 -16.64
CA LEU A 63 -3.04 -8.01 -17.04
C LEU A 63 -3.24 -6.93 -15.98
N ILE A 64 -4.41 -6.89 -15.36
CA ILE A 64 -4.68 -5.96 -14.25
C ILE A 64 -3.79 -6.27 -13.05
N VAL A 65 -3.65 -7.54 -12.69
CA VAL A 65 -2.78 -7.97 -11.58
C VAL A 65 -1.31 -7.66 -11.86
N GLU A 66 -0.83 -7.88 -13.07
CA GLU A 66 0.54 -7.53 -13.45
C GLU A 66 0.81 -6.03 -13.31
N ARG A 67 -0.13 -5.19 -13.75
CA ARG A 67 -0.02 -3.73 -13.60
C ARG A 67 -0.03 -3.30 -12.14
N LEU A 68 -0.95 -3.85 -11.34
CA LEU A 68 -1.01 -3.61 -9.90
C LEU A 68 0.30 -4.02 -9.23
N ASN A 69 0.82 -5.21 -9.51
CA ASN A 69 2.08 -5.70 -8.96
C ASN A 69 3.24 -4.77 -9.30
N ARG A 70 3.35 -4.33 -10.55
CA ARG A 70 4.40 -3.39 -10.98
C ARG A 70 4.34 -2.09 -10.19
N THR A 71 3.14 -1.54 -10.03
CA THR A 71 2.92 -0.32 -9.26
C THR A 71 3.24 -0.51 -7.77
N LEU A 72 2.74 -1.58 -7.16
CA LEU A 72 2.92 -1.88 -5.74
C LEU A 72 4.39 -2.19 -5.41
N ILE A 73 5.06 -3.00 -6.22
CA ILE A 73 6.47 -3.35 -6.03
C ILE A 73 7.36 -2.12 -6.21
N GLY A 74 7.12 -1.32 -7.24
CA GLY A 74 7.87 -0.09 -7.47
C GLY A 74 7.75 0.88 -6.31
N TRP A 75 6.54 1.07 -5.79
CA TRP A 75 6.30 1.91 -4.62
C TRP A 75 6.98 1.34 -3.37
N ALA A 76 6.85 0.04 -3.11
CA ALA A 76 7.44 -0.61 -1.95
C ALA A 76 8.98 -0.58 -1.97
N ASN A 77 9.60 -0.72 -3.13
CA ASN A 77 11.04 -0.60 -3.27
C ASN A 77 11.55 0.79 -2.93
N TYR A 78 10.82 1.83 -3.32
CA TYR A 78 11.17 3.20 -2.97
C TYR A 78 10.87 3.52 -1.50
N PHE A 79 9.69 3.13 -1.00
CA PHE A 79 9.23 3.39 0.37
C PHE A 79 9.52 2.22 1.32
N SER A 80 10.79 1.85 1.41
CA SER A 80 11.27 0.74 2.27
C SER A 80 11.92 1.20 3.57
N LEU A 81 12.14 2.50 3.75
CA LEU A 81 12.83 3.06 4.91
C LEU A 81 11.85 3.37 6.05
N GLY A 82 12.27 3.07 7.26
CA GLY A 82 11.52 3.36 8.48
C GLY A 82 10.35 2.40 8.75
N PRO A 83 9.42 2.75 9.67
CA PRO A 83 8.32 1.89 10.09
C PRO A 83 7.21 1.86 9.03
N VAL A 84 7.38 1.07 7.99
CA VAL A 84 6.48 0.97 6.82
C VAL A 84 5.36 -0.06 6.94
N SER A 85 5.41 -0.96 7.93
CA SER A 85 4.44 -2.06 8.07
C SER A 85 2.99 -1.62 8.09
N LYS A 86 2.69 -0.52 8.77
CA LYS A 86 1.31 0.03 8.83
C LYS A 86 0.84 0.50 7.46
N ALA A 87 1.70 1.23 6.74
CA ALA A 87 1.39 1.70 5.38
C ALA A 87 1.21 0.54 4.42
N TYR A 88 2.09 -0.46 4.46
CA TYR A 88 2.00 -1.65 3.61
C TYR A 88 0.72 -2.44 3.84
N ARG A 89 0.31 -2.64 5.10
CA ARG A 89 -0.96 -3.31 5.41
C ARG A 89 -2.18 -2.55 4.90
N SER A 90 -2.19 -1.23 5.06
CA SER A 90 -3.30 -0.39 4.58
C SER A 90 -3.41 -0.42 3.06
N ILE A 91 -2.30 -0.31 2.35
CA ILE A 91 -2.25 -0.35 0.88
C ILE A 91 -2.66 -1.74 0.37
N ASP A 92 -2.14 -2.80 0.99
CA ASP A 92 -2.46 -4.18 0.64
C ASP A 92 -3.97 -4.48 0.81
N ALA A 93 -4.56 -4.05 1.92
CA ALA A 93 -5.98 -4.17 2.17
C ALA A 93 -6.82 -3.42 1.13
N TYR A 94 -6.40 -2.22 0.76
CA TYR A 94 -7.05 -1.43 -0.27
C TYR A 94 -6.95 -2.10 -1.65
N ALA A 95 -5.76 -2.55 -2.04
CA ALA A 95 -5.54 -3.23 -3.32
C ALA A 95 -6.39 -4.50 -3.44
N LYS A 96 -6.45 -5.32 -2.39
CA LYS A 96 -7.33 -6.50 -2.34
C LYS A 96 -8.80 -6.14 -2.50
N ALA A 97 -9.27 -5.15 -1.75
CA ALA A 97 -10.67 -4.72 -1.81
C ALA A 97 -11.03 -4.21 -3.22
N ARG A 98 -10.15 -3.44 -3.85
CA ARG A 98 -10.35 -2.93 -5.20
C ARG A 98 -10.35 -4.05 -6.25
N LEU A 99 -9.38 -4.94 -6.20
CA LEU A 99 -9.29 -6.07 -7.14
C LEU A 99 -10.49 -7.01 -7.00
N ARG A 100 -10.90 -7.32 -5.76
CA ARG A 100 -12.09 -8.13 -5.48
C ARG A 100 -13.35 -7.50 -6.08
N ARG A 101 -13.55 -6.20 -5.86
CA ARG A 101 -14.68 -5.45 -6.44
C ARG A 101 -14.62 -5.43 -7.96
N TRP A 102 -13.45 -5.24 -8.54
CA TRP A 102 -13.26 -5.30 -9.99
C TRP A 102 -13.63 -6.67 -10.57
N LEU A 103 -13.21 -7.77 -9.93
CA LEU A 103 -13.59 -9.14 -10.31
C LEU A 103 -15.09 -9.37 -10.22
N CYS A 104 -15.72 -8.91 -9.15
CA CYS A 104 -17.18 -8.99 -9.00
C CYS A 104 -17.91 -8.25 -10.12
N ASN A 105 -17.46 -7.05 -10.45
CA ASN A 105 -18.05 -6.28 -11.54
C ASN A 105 -17.82 -6.96 -12.90
N LYS A 106 -16.62 -7.49 -13.15
CA LYS A 106 -16.30 -8.21 -14.40
C LYS A 106 -17.18 -9.44 -14.60
N HIS A 107 -17.38 -10.22 -13.56
CA HIS A 107 -18.14 -11.48 -13.60
C HIS A 107 -19.60 -11.33 -13.16
N LYS A 108 -20.09 -10.09 -13.01
CA LYS A 108 -21.47 -9.77 -12.62
C LYS A 108 -21.92 -10.49 -11.32
N ALA A 109 -20.98 -10.62 -10.38
CA ALA A 109 -21.25 -11.24 -9.08
C ALA A 109 -21.88 -10.21 -8.12
N SER A 110 -23.14 -10.37 -7.77
CA SER A 110 -23.89 -9.42 -6.92
C SER A 110 -23.65 -9.64 -5.42
N SER A 111 -23.22 -10.83 -5.00
CA SER A 111 -23.03 -11.18 -3.60
C SER A 111 -21.91 -12.19 -3.41
N GLY A 112 -21.46 -12.37 -2.15
CA GLY A 112 -20.49 -13.39 -1.80
C GLY A 112 -19.05 -13.10 -2.29
N ALA A 113 -18.67 -11.82 -2.42
CA ALA A 113 -17.38 -11.42 -2.94
C ALA A 113 -16.18 -12.06 -2.22
N TYR A 114 -16.22 -12.14 -0.90
CA TYR A 114 -15.17 -12.76 -0.09
C TYR A 114 -15.15 -14.29 -0.17
N ILE A 115 -16.30 -14.91 -0.44
CA ILE A 115 -16.41 -16.36 -0.64
C ILE A 115 -15.88 -16.72 -2.03
N ARG A 116 -16.25 -15.96 -3.06
CA ARG A 116 -15.81 -16.17 -4.45
C ARG A 116 -14.34 -15.88 -4.65
N TYR A 117 -13.89 -14.78 -4.08
CA TYR A 117 -12.54 -14.25 -4.25
C TYR A 117 -11.89 -14.01 -2.88
N PRO A 118 -11.60 -15.11 -2.12
CA PRO A 118 -10.87 -14.98 -0.84
C PRO A 118 -9.45 -14.45 -1.07
N ASP A 119 -8.81 -14.02 0.00
CA ASP A 119 -7.43 -13.51 -0.08
C ASP A 119 -6.47 -14.50 -0.72
N ALA A 120 -6.61 -15.81 -0.41
CA ALA A 120 -5.80 -16.85 -1.04
C ALA A 120 -5.95 -16.88 -2.56
N TYR A 121 -7.16 -16.71 -3.08
CA TYR A 121 -7.39 -16.62 -4.52
C TYR A 121 -6.65 -15.45 -5.16
N LEU A 122 -6.68 -14.28 -4.52
CA LEU A 122 -6.02 -13.08 -5.04
C LEU A 122 -4.49 -13.22 -5.04
N TYR A 123 -3.92 -13.78 -3.97
CA TYR A 123 -2.47 -13.93 -3.83
C TYR A 123 -1.91 -15.12 -4.61
N GLU A 124 -2.53 -16.28 -4.47
CA GLU A 124 -1.97 -17.54 -4.98
C GLU A 124 -2.43 -17.85 -6.40
N HIS A 125 -3.70 -17.64 -6.72
CA HIS A 125 -4.22 -17.93 -8.05
C HIS A 125 -3.95 -16.80 -9.04
N LEU A 126 -4.25 -15.55 -8.67
CA LEU A 126 -4.02 -14.39 -9.54
C LEU A 126 -2.60 -13.80 -9.42
N GLY A 127 -1.87 -14.14 -8.37
CA GLY A 127 -0.49 -13.72 -8.16
C GLY A 127 -0.33 -12.27 -7.73
N LEU A 128 -1.32 -11.70 -7.03
CA LEU A 128 -1.19 -10.37 -6.44
C LEU A 128 -0.07 -10.36 -5.40
N VAL A 129 0.82 -9.38 -5.46
CA VAL A 129 1.89 -9.24 -4.48
C VAL A 129 1.33 -8.93 -3.09
N CYS A 130 1.81 -9.64 -2.07
CA CYS A 130 1.47 -9.40 -0.68
C CYS A 130 2.51 -8.45 -0.07
N LEU A 131 2.17 -7.17 0.07
CA LEU A 131 3.10 -6.16 0.61
C LEU A 131 3.55 -6.47 2.05
N PRO A 132 2.69 -6.92 2.98
CA PRO A 132 3.14 -7.27 4.33
C PRO A 132 4.25 -8.31 4.39
N LYS A 133 4.30 -9.26 3.46
CA LYS A 133 5.39 -10.26 3.39
C LYS A 133 6.73 -9.64 3.05
N ARG A 134 6.76 -8.53 2.33
CA ARG A 134 7.99 -7.81 1.99
C ARG A 134 8.66 -7.14 3.20
N THR A 135 7.94 -6.94 4.30
CA THR A 135 8.51 -6.39 5.54
C THR A 135 9.32 -7.41 6.34
N GLN A 136 9.22 -8.69 6.02
CA GLN A 136 9.96 -9.75 6.73
C GLN A 136 11.48 -9.61 6.61
N GLY A 137 11.96 -9.07 5.49
CA GLY A 137 13.36 -8.77 5.26
C GLY A 137 13.83 -7.39 5.74
N LEU A 138 12.94 -6.62 6.41
CA LEU A 138 13.22 -5.26 6.86
C LEU A 138 13.08 -5.18 8.38
N PRO A 139 14.17 -5.32 9.16
CA PRO A 139 14.12 -5.33 10.64
C PRO A 139 13.46 -4.08 11.23
N TRP A 140 13.65 -2.93 10.59
CA TRP A 140 13.11 -1.62 11.01
C TRP A 140 11.64 -1.40 10.63
N ALA A 141 11.03 -2.22 9.82
CA ALA A 141 9.69 -1.97 9.27
C ALA A 141 8.59 -1.94 10.33
N LYS A 142 8.81 -2.58 11.47
CA LYS A 142 7.85 -2.69 12.58
C LYS A 142 8.09 -1.71 13.73
N VAL A 143 9.14 -0.96 13.66
CA VAL A 143 9.55 -0.04 14.75
C VAL A 143 8.78 1.26 14.68
#